data_72e89dd5d0038fd4456be21fd7e90fb4
#
_entry.id   72e89dd5d0038fd4456be21fd7e90fb4
#
_cell.length_a   1.000
_cell.length_b   1.000
_cell.length_c   1.000
_cell.angle_alpha   90.00
_cell.angle_beta   90.00
_cell.angle_gamma   90.00
#
_symmetry.space_group_name_H-M   'P 1'
#
loop_
_entity.id
_entity.type
_entity.pdbx_description
1 polymer ?
#
loop_
_entity_poly.entity_id
_entity_poly.type
_entity_poly.pdbx_seq_one_letter_code
_entity_poly.pdbx_strand_id
1 'polypeptide(L)'
;VIKAIIFDLDNTLVDFMLLKERAIEAAINAMIDSGLDIDFVSAKKLIDEIYNEEGIEYQQVFDKMLLRLYSKVDYKILSAGIVAYRSAREAALKPYPKVFPTLIELIKYGLKLAVVSDAPAREAWLRLSYINFQHLFDVVITFEDTYQKKPSPAPFNLALQKLGLKAEECLMIGDWAERDVVGAKAVGMKTVFARYGDTFNTVNPGSDYDINCISELLNIIKKENCL
;
A
#
# COMPACT_ATOMS: atom_id res chain seq x y z
N VAL A 1 -8.92 -1.13 -26.15
CA VAL A 1 -9.96 -0.67 -25.22
C VAL A 1 -9.67 -1.26 -23.85
N ILE A 2 -9.51 -0.41 -22.84
CA ILE A 2 -9.30 -0.81 -21.44
C ILE A 2 -10.66 -1.19 -20.82
N LYS A 3 -10.71 -2.35 -20.18
CA LYS A 3 -11.90 -2.90 -19.52
C LYS A 3 -11.76 -3.02 -18.00
N ALA A 4 -10.52 -3.02 -17.49
CA ALA A 4 -10.25 -3.05 -16.06
C ALA A 4 -9.06 -2.17 -15.69
N ILE A 5 -9.10 -1.67 -14.45
CA ILE A 5 -7.96 -1.02 -13.81
C ILE A 5 -7.56 -1.83 -12.59
N ILE A 6 -6.28 -2.15 -12.53
CA ILE A 6 -5.65 -2.85 -11.41
C ILE A 6 -4.84 -1.82 -10.62
N PHE A 7 -5.13 -1.71 -9.34
CA PHE A 7 -4.47 -0.76 -8.44
C PHE A 7 -3.50 -1.49 -7.52
N ASP A 8 -2.34 -0.91 -7.28
CA ASP A 8 -1.67 -1.13 -6.02
C ASP A 8 -2.48 -0.49 -4.88
N LEU A 9 -2.25 -0.92 -3.64
CA LEU A 9 -3.00 -0.44 -2.47
C LEU A 9 -2.26 0.67 -1.74
N ASP A 10 -1.05 0.34 -1.26
CA ASP A 10 -0.28 1.18 -0.37
C ASP A 10 0.46 2.27 -1.16
N ASN A 11 0.39 3.52 -0.70
CA ASN A 11 0.88 4.71 -1.42
C ASN A 11 0.26 4.94 -2.81
N THR A 12 -0.73 4.15 -3.21
CA THR A 12 -1.50 4.35 -4.46
C THR A 12 -2.95 4.72 -4.15
N LEU A 13 -3.65 3.93 -3.36
CA LEU A 13 -5.00 4.24 -2.89
C LEU A 13 -5.01 4.90 -1.52
N VAL A 14 -4.10 4.52 -0.64
CA VAL A 14 -3.95 5.03 0.73
C VAL A 14 -2.52 5.50 0.98
N ASP A 15 -2.36 6.56 1.78
CA ASP A 15 -1.06 7.07 2.21
C ASP A 15 -0.51 6.19 3.36
N PHE A 16 0.11 5.08 2.97
CA PHE A 16 0.64 4.09 3.90
C PHE A 16 1.86 4.62 4.67
N MET A 17 2.73 5.38 4.03
CA MET A 17 3.94 5.88 4.70
C MET A 17 3.60 6.90 5.77
N LEU A 18 2.68 7.82 5.50
CA LEU A 18 2.20 8.79 6.50
C LEU A 18 1.51 8.07 7.67
N LEU A 19 0.67 7.08 7.38
CA LEU A 19 0.02 6.24 8.39
C LEU A 19 1.07 5.57 9.29
N LYS A 20 2.07 4.96 8.69
CA LYS A 20 3.13 4.22 9.40
C LYS A 20 3.95 5.15 10.29
N GLU A 21 4.34 6.30 9.75
CA GLU A 21 5.10 7.32 10.48
C GLU A 21 4.34 7.79 11.72
N ARG A 22 3.09 8.22 11.57
CA ARG A 22 2.26 8.69 12.68
C ARG A 22 2.01 7.61 13.74
N ALA A 23 1.80 6.37 13.30
CA ALA A 23 1.59 5.26 14.23
C ALA A 23 2.84 4.94 15.04
N ILE A 24 4.02 4.97 14.43
CA ILE A 24 5.30 4.76 15.11
C ILE A 24 5.58 5.91 16.08
N GLU A 25 5.37 7.15 15.65
CA GLU A 25 5.54 8.34 16.51
C GLU A 25 4.68 8.25 17.77
N ALA A 26 3.39 7.94 17.61
CA ALA A 26 2.48 7.78 18.74
C ALA A 26 2.91 6.65 19.69
N ALA A 27 3.37 5.51 19.12
CA ALA A 27 3.83 4.38 19.91
C ALA A 27 5.07 4.73 20.72
N ILE A 28 6.09 5.35 20.12
CA ILE A 28 7.32 5.73 20.82
C ILE A 28 7.01 6.67 21.98
N ASN A 29 6.20 7.72 21.75
CA ASN A 29 5.82 8.67 22.80
C ASN A 29 5.10 7.96 23.95
N ALA A 30 4.13 7.10 23.68
CA ALA A 30 3.43 6.33 24.71
C ALA A 30 4.34 5.37 25.49
N MET A 31 5.33 4.77 24.81
CA MET A 31 6.32 3.91 25.45
C MET A 31 7.25 4.72 26.37
N ILE A 32 7.70 5.90 25.95
CA ILE A 32 8.51 6.80 26.77
C ILE A 32 7.71 7.26 28.01
N ASP A 33 6.47 7.69 27.84
CA ASP A 33 5.58 8.06 28.96
C ASP A 33 5.34 6.90 29.93
N SER A 34 5.46 5.66 29.46
CA SER A 34 5.28 4.43 30.25
C SER A 34 6.58 3.92 30.89
N GLY A 35 7.72 4.60 30.65
CA GLY A 35 9.00 4.30 31.27
C GLY A 35 10.06 3.69 30.35
N LEU A 36 9.92 3.79 29.04
CA LEU A 36 10.99 3.47 28.10
C LEU A 36 12.14 4.48 28.30
N ASP A 37 13.31 4.00 28.71
CA ASP A 37 14.48 4.82 29.04
C ASP A 37 15.40 4.98 27.80
N ILE A 38 14.89 5.67 26.81
CA ILE A 38 15.60 6.07 25.59
C ILE A 38 14.89 7.27 24.96
N ASP A 39 15.62 8.18 24.33
CA ASP A 39 15.02 9.31 23.64
C ASP A 39 14.30 8.90 22.35
N PHE A 40 13.40 9.79 21.88
CA PHE A 40 12.59 9.54 20.70
C PHE A 40 13.42 9.24 19.44
N VAL A 41 14.50 9.99 19.20
CA VAL A 41 15.32 9.85 17.98
C VAL A 41 16.01 8.49 17.95
N SER A 42 16.58 8.09 19.09
CA SER A 42 17.24 6.78 19.24
C SER A 42 16.24 5.63 19.12
N ALA A 43 15.04 5.77 19.73
CA ALA A 43 13.98 4.76 19.59
C ALA A 43 13.50 4.62 18.14
N LYS A 44 13.29 5.74 17.44
CA LYS A 44 12.90 5.76 16.03
C LYS A 44 13.96 5.08 15.17
N LYS A 45 15.22 5.41 15.35
CA LYS A 45 16.33 4.80 14.63
C LYS A 45 16.36 3.27 14.80
N LEU A 46 16.19 2.81 16.05
CA LEU A 46 16.18 1.36 16.33
C LEU A 46 15.00 0.63 15.67
N ILE A 47 13.82 1.27 15.63
CA ILE A 47 12.66 0.75 14.91
C ILE A 47 12.93 0.68 13.40
N ASP A 48 13.53 1.72 12.82
CA ASP A 48 13.87 1.76 11.39
C ASP A 48 14.90 0.67 11.04
N GLU A 49 15.90 0.42 11.89
CA GLU A 49 16.84 -0.70 11.75
C GLU A 49 16.12 -2.04 11.75
N ILE A 50 15.17 -2.25 12.67
CA ILE A 50 14.39 -3.49 12.74
C ILE A 50 13.53 -3.68 11.48
N TYR A 51 12.90 -2.63 10.98
CA TYR A 51 12.14 -2.71 9.73
C TYR A 51 13.01 -2.96 8.51
N ASN A 52 14.23 -2.46 8.48
CA ASN A 52 15.20 -2.77 7.40
C ASN A 52 15.62 -4.25 7.40
N GLU A 53 15.69 -4.88 8.58
CA GLU A 53 16.04 -6.29 8.70
C GLU A 53 14.86 -7.23 8.40
N GLU A 54 13.69 -6.94 8.98
CA GLU A 54 12.53 -7.84 9.01
C GLU A 54 11.46 -7.50 7.96
N GLY A 55 11.56 -6.31 7.37
CA GLY A 55 10.54 -5.76 6.48
C GLY A 55 9.52 -4.88 7.18
N ILE A 56 8.94 -3.93 6.42
CA ILE A 56 8.06 -2.88 6.96
C ILE A 56 6.73 -3.40 7.55
N GLU A 57 6.33 -4.62 7.21
CA GLU A 57 5.12 -5.27 7.73
C GLU A 57 5.38 -6.13 8.99
N TYR A 58 6.59 -6.10 9.53
CA TYR A 58 6.92 -6.87 10.73
C TYR A 58 6.10 -6.44 11.94
N GLN A 59 5.33 -7.38 12.52
CA GLN A 59 4.32 -7.08 13.54
C GLN A 59 4.89 -6.99 14.97
N GLN A 60 6.06 -7.55 15.23
CA GLN A 60 6.67 -7.62 16.58
C GLN A 60 7.82 -6.62 16.73
N VAL A 61 7.76 -5.46 16.07
CA VAL A 61 8.83 -4.47 16.07
C VAL A 61 9.11 -3.92 17.47
N PHE A 62 8.09 -3.67 18.27
CA PHE A 62 8.23 -3.14 19.64
C PHE A 62 8.77 -4.19 20.59
N ASP A 63 8.34 -5.46 20.45
CA ASP A 63 8.90 -6.59 21.21
C ASP A 63 10.40 -6.71 20.95
N LYS A 64 10.80 -6.73 19.67
CA LYS A 64 12.20 -6.85 19.25
C LYS A 64 13.03 -5.65 19.72
N MET A 65 12.46 -4.42 19.70
CA MET A 65 13.10 -3.23 20.24
C MET A 65 13.38 -3.36 21.75
N LEU A 66 12.39 -3.77 22.53
CA LEU A 66 12.56 -3.96 23.98
C LEU A 66 13.56 -5.05 24.30
N LEU A 67 13.57 -6.17 23.55
CA LEU A 67 14.56 -7.22 23.69
C LEU A 67 15.98 -6.74 23.41
N ARG A 68 16.19 -5.87 22.41
CA ARG A 68 17.50 -5.28 22.11
C ARG A 68 17.98 -4.35 23.21
N LEU A 69 17.07 -3.57 23.79
CA LEU A 69 17.43 -2.58 24.81
C LEU A 69 17.64 -3.21 26.19
N TYR A 70 16.79 -4.15 26.58
CA TYR A 70 16.72 -4.65 27.99
C TYR A 70 16.90 -6.15 28.12
N SER A 71 17.12 -6.90 27.03
CA SER A 71 17.16 -8.36 27.00
C SER A 71 15.89 -9.04 27.56
N LYS A 72 14.83 -8.28 27.73
CA LYS A 72 13.50 -8.73 28.20
C LYS A 72 12.41 -7.80 27.69
N VAL A 73 11.19 -8.31 27.60
CA VAL A 73 10.02 -7.51 27.24
C VAL A 73 9.36 -6.98 28.52
N ASP A 74 9.24 -5.68 28.64
CA ASP A 74 8.39 -5.04 29.64
C ASP A 74 6.99 -4.83 29.04
N TYR A 75 6.03 -5.61 29.54
CA TYR A 75 4.66 -5.61 28.98
C TYR A 75 3.88 -4.32 29.29
N LYS A 76 4.25 -3.56 30.31
CA LYS A 76 3.65 -2.24 30.57
C LYS A 76 4.03 -1.26 29.44
N ILE A 77 5.31 -1.21 29.11
CA ILE A 77 5.83 -0.35 28.03
C ILE A 77 5.31 -0.85 26.68
N LEU A 78 5.40 -2.16 26.41
CA LEU A 78 4.93 -2.77 25.16
C LEU A 78 3.45 -2.48 24.89
N SER A 79 2.58 -2.71 25.88
CA SER A 79 1.13 -2.51 25.70
C SER A 79 0.76 -1.05 25.44
N ALA A 80 1.43 -0.10 26.10
CA ALA A 80 1.24 1.32 25.81
C ALA A 80 1.58 1.66 24.37
N GLY A 81 2.71 1.17 23.86
CA GLY A 81 3.10 1.33 22.45
C GLY A 81 2.11 0.72 21.48
N ILE A 82 1.67 -0.53 21.71
CA ILE A 82 0.71 -1.23 20.85
C ILE A 82 -0.63 -0.47 20.79
N VAL A 83 -1.15 -0.02 21.94
CA VAL A 83 -2.43 0.70 21.99
C VAL A 83 -2.35 2.02 21.23
N ALA A 84 -1.29 2.81 21.48
CA ALA A 84 -1.09 4.09 20.81
C ALA A 84 -0.86 3.90 19.30
N TYR A 85 -0.07 2.90 18.90
CA TYR A 85 0.15 2.54 17.49
C TYR A 85 -1.17 2.25 16.77
N ARG A 86 -2.01 1.38 17.35
CA ARG A 86 -3.30 0.99 16.74
C ARG A 86 -4.22 2.19 16.59
N SER A 87 -4.38 2.98 17.65
CA SER A 87 -5.23 4.17 17.62
C SER A 87 -4.79 5.19 16.58
N ALA A 88 -3.49 5.50 16.52
CA ALA A 88 -2.94 6.45 15.56
C ALA A 88 -3.03 5.91 14.12
N ARG A 89 -2.76 4.61 13.91
CA ARG A 89 -2.90 3.94 12.62
C ARG A 89 -4.31 4.07 12.07
N GLU A 90 -5.31 3.77 12.90
CA GLU A 90 -6.74 3.88 12.50
C GLU A 90 -7.13 5.32 12.16
N ALA A 91 -6.68 6.29 12.96
CA ALA A 91 -6.97 7.70 12.73
C ALA A 91 -6.29 8.27 11.47
N ALA A 92 -5.09 7.77 11.14
CA ALA A 92 -4.30 8.24 10.00
C ALA A 92 -4.67 7.56 8.68
N LEU A 93 -5.34 6.39 8.70
CA LEU A 93 -5.67 5.64 7.48
C LEU A 93 -6.75 6.36 6.69
N LYS A 94 -6.34 7.01 5.62
CA LYS A 94 -7.22 7.75 4.71
C LYS A 94 -6.81 7.47 3.26
N PRO A 95 -7.79 7.43 2.34
CA PRO A 95 -7.45 7.39 0.92
C PRO A 95 -6.79 8.71 0.51
N TYR A 96 -5.93 8.66 -0.51
CA TYR A 96 -5.44 9.88 -1.14
C TYR A 96 -6.60 10.76 -1.65
N PRO A 97 -6.39 12.09 -1.75
CA PRO A 97 -7.40 13.00 -2.28
C PRO A 97 -7.95 12.53 -3.63
N LYS A 98 -9.26 12.61 -3.82
CA LYS A 98 -9.99 12.24 -5.03
C LYS A 98 -10.02 10.74 -5.38
N VAL A 99 -9.43 9.84 -4.59
CA VAL A 99 -9.49 8.39 -4.87
C VAL A 99 -10.93 7.92 -4.97
N PHE A 100 -11.74 8.12 -3.93
CA PHE A 100 -13.12 7.64 -3.92
C PHE A 100 -13.96 8.13 -5.11
N PRO A 101 -14.06 9.44 -5.41
CA PRO A 101 -14.83 9.89 -6.57
C PRO A 101 -14.27 9.37 -7.90
N THR A 102 -12.96 9.20 -8.04
CA THR A 102 -12.36 8.63 -9.25
C THR A 102 -12.77 7.17 -9.44
N LEU A 103 -12.71 6.33 -8.38
CA LEU A 103 -13.16 4.94 -8.47
C LEU A 103 -14.64 4.84 -8.88
N ILE A 104 -15.50 5.68 -8.32
CA ILE A 104 -16.92 5.71 -8.68
C ILE A 104 -17.13 6.09 -10.16
N GLU A 105 -16.40 7.08 -10.68
CA GLU A 105 -16.51 7.44 -12.11
C GLU A 105 -16.00 6.31 -13.02
N LEU A 106 -14.92 5.61 -12.66
CA LEU A 106 -14.42 4.46 -13.40
C LEU A 106 -15.46 3.31 -13.45
N ILE A 107 -16.15 3.05 -12.32
CA ILE A 107 -17.24 2.08 -12.27
C ILE A 107 -18.39 2.51 -13.19
N LYS A 108 -18.77 3.80 -13.20
CA LYS A 108 -19.80 4.33 -14.12
C LYS A 108 -19.43 4.19 -15.59
N TYR A 109 -18.13 4.22 -15.93
CA TYR A 109 -17.66 3.91 -17.28
C TYR A 109 -17.71 2.42 -17.62
N GLY A 110 -18.19 1.57 -16.69
CA GLY A 110 -18.31 0.13 -16.88
C GLY A 110 -17.01 -0.64 -16.72
N LEU A 111 -15.99 -0.03 -16.12
CA LEU A 111 -14.72 -0.68 -15.88
C LEU A 111 -14.78 -1.57 -14.63
N LYS A 112 -14.15 -2.74 -14.70
CA LYS A 112 -13.85 -3.55 -13.53
C LYS A 112 -12.69 -2.95 -12.76
N LEU A 113 -12.74 -3.03 -11.44
CA LEU A 113 -11.66 -2.57 -10.57
C LEU A 113 -11.05 -3.74 -9.82
N ALA A 114 -9.72 -3.78 -9.74
CA ALA A 114 -9.01 -4.79 -8.97
C ALA A 114 -7.89 -4.17 -8.14
N VAL A 115 -7.48 -4.87 -7.10
CA VAL A 115 -6.29 -4.55 -6.29
C VAL A 115 -5.29 -5.70 -6.41
N VAL A 116 -4.01 -5.37 -6.57
CA VAL A 116 -2.87 -6.29 -6.45
C VAL A 116 -1.87 -5.69 -5.46
N SER A 117 -1.83 -6.24 -4.25
CA SER A 117 -1.00 -5.74 -3.14
C SER A 117 -0.02 -6.80 -2.65
N ASP A 118 1.19 -6.36 -2.27
CA ASP A 118 2.21 -7.20 -1.61
C ASP A 118 1.96 -7.34 -0.10
N ALA A 119 0.97 -6.64 0.44
CA ALA A 119 0.60 -6.72 1.85
C ALA A 119 -0.02 -8.09 2.20
N PRO A 120 0.18 -8.58 3.43
CA PRO A 120 -0.55 -9.71 3.93
C PRO A 120 -2.07 -9.52 3.81
N ALA A 121 -2.81 -10.59 3.51
CA ALA A 121 -4.25 -10.53 3.27
C ALA A 121 -5.02 -9.82 4.38
N ARG A 122 -4.72 -10.16 5.63
CA ARG A 122 -5.33 -9.50 6.79
C ARG A 122 -5.14 -7.99 6.77
N GLU A 123 -3.91 -7.52 6.50
CA GLU A 123 -3.58 -6.10 6.52
C GLU A 123 -4.20 -5.35 5.33
N ALA A 124 -4.17 -5.94 4.14
CA ALA A 124 -4.83 -5.38 2.95
C ALA A 124 -6.34 -5.21 3.17
N TRP A 125 -7.03 -6.25 3.66
CA TRP A 125 -8.46 -6.20 3.93
C TRP A 125 -8.83 -5.26 5.08
N LEU A 126 -8.00 -5.13 6.12
CA LEU A 126 -8.18 -4.13 7.18
C LEU A 126 -8.13 -2.71 6.58
N ARG A 127 -7.14 -2.41 5.72
CA ARG A 127 -7.05 -1.09 5.05
C ARG A 127 -8.30 -0.80 4.22
N LEU A 128 -8.71 -1.72 3.36
CA LEU A 128 -9.91 -1.55 2.53
C LEU A 128 -11.18 -1.37 3.36
N SER A 129 -11.32 -2.12 4.46
CA SER A 129 -12.49 -2.03 5.36
C SER A 129 -12.54 -0.71 6.13
N TYR A 130 -11.40 -0.22 6.64
CA TYR A 130 -11.35 1.06 7.35
C TYR A 130 -11.74 2.25 6.47
N ILE A 131 -11.38 2.22 5.18
CA ILE A 131 -11.74 3.30 4.24
C ILE A 131 -13.08 3.03 3.53
N ASN A 132 -13.80 1.96 3.90
CA ASN A 132 -15.07 1.52 3.30
C ASN A 132 -14.99 1.20 1.79
N PHE A 133 -13.85 0.67 1.32
CA PHE A 133 -13.64 0.30 -0.08
C PHE A 133 -13.74 -1.20 -0.35
N GLN A 134 -14.05 -2.02 0.67
CA GLN A 134 -14.10 -3.49 0.57
C GLN A 134 -15.11 -4.02 -0.47
N HIS A 135 -16.05 -3.19 -0.91
CA HIS A 135 -17.07 -3.56 -1.90
C HIS A 135 -16.88 -2.90 -3.27
N LEU A 136 -15.81 -2.12 -3.48
CA LEU A 136 -15.58 -1.39 -4.72
C LEU A 136 -14.79 -2.21 -5.76
N PHE A 137 -14.14 -3.29 -5.35
CA PHE A 137 -13.26 -4.06 -6.21
C PHE A 137 -13.85 -5.42 -6.56
N ASP A 138 -13.84 -5.75 -7.85
CA ASP A 138 -14.25 -7.06 -8.36
C ASP A 138 -13.27 -8.16 -7.96
N VAL A 139 -11.97 -7.82 -7.84
CA VAL A 139 -10.89 -8.74 -7.50
C VAL A 139 -9.91 -8.05 -6.55
N VAL A 140 -9.50 -8.74 -5.50
CA VAL A 140 -8.41 -8.34 -4.60
C VAL A 140 -7.43 -9.49 -4.53
N ILE A 141 -6.17 -9.24 -4.87
CA ILE A 141 -5.04 -10.16 -4.77
C ILE A 141 -4.09 -9.63 -3.70
N THR A 142 -3.74 -10.48 -2.78
CA THR A 142 -2.84 -10.19 -1.65
C THR A 142 -1.64 -11.13 -1.69
N PHE A 143 -0.68 -10.97 -0.78
CA PHE A 143 0.51 -11.80 -0.74
C PHE A 143 0.20 -13.30 -0.66
N GLU A 144 -0.75 -13.71 0.19
CA GLU A 144 -1.09 -15.13 0.41
C GLU A 144 -1.79 -15.79 -0.78
N ASP A 145 -2.36 -15.02 -1.71
CA ASP A 145 -2.97 -15.58 -2.91
C ASP A 145 -1.94 -16.25 -3.84
N THR A 146 -0.67 -15.81 -3.82
CA THR A 146 0.39 -16.35 -4.68
C THR A 146 1.68 -16.69 -3.94
N TYR A 147 1.86 -16.19 -2.72
CA TYR A 147 3.12 -16.21 -1.95
C TYR A 147 4.31 -15.61 -2.72
N GLN A 148 4.02 -14.77 -3.71
CA GLN A 148 5.00 -14.06 -4.52
C GLN A 148 4.64 -12.57 -4.55
N LYS A 149 5.66 -11.73 -4.36
CA LYS A 149 5.52 -10.27 -4.42
C LYS A 149 5.76 -9.76 -5.84
N LYS A 150 5.21 -8.62 -6.17
CA LYS A 150 5.58 -7.85 -7.34
C LYS A 150 7.11 -7.56 -7.30
N PRO A 151 7.86 -7.62 -8.41
CA PRO A 151 7.40 -7.69 -9.80
C PRO A 151 7.16 -9.11 -10.35
N SER A 152 7.06 -10.15 -9.51
CA SER A 152 6.69 -11.48 -10.02
C SER A 152 5.43 -11.39 -10.88
N PRO A 153 5.35 -12.11 -12.01
CA PRO A 153 4.17 -12.14 -12.86
C PRO A 153 2.96 -12.83 -12.19
N ALA A 154 3.17 -13.62 -11.14
CA ALA A 154 2.13 -14.46 -10.54
C ALA A 154 0.91 -13.67 -10.04
N PRO A 155 1.04 -12.58 -9.21
CA PRO A 155 -0.12 -11.83 -8.75
C PRO A 155 -0.86 -11.13 -9.87
N PHE A 156 -0.17 -10.65 -10.90
CA PHE A 156 -0.80 -10.02 -12.07
C PHE A 156 -1.59 -11.05 -12.90
N ASN A 157 -0.99 -12.21 -13.19
CA ASN A 157 -1.66 -13.28 -13.94
C ASN A 157 -2.90 -13.80 -13.19
N LEU A 158 -2.83 -13.92 -11.86
CA LEU A 158 -3.99 -14.32 -11.05
C LEU A 158 -5.11 -13.27 -11.11
N ALA A 159 -4.76 -11.98 -11.07
CA ALA A 159 -5.74 -10.90 -11.23
C ALA A 159 -6.41 -10.96 -12.61
N LEU A 160 -5.65 -11.11 -13.69
CA LEU A 160 -6.17 -11.28 -15.05
C LEU A 160 -7.10 -12.48 -15.16
N GLN A 161 -6.70 -13.62 -14.61
CA GLN A 161 -7.51 -14.84 -14.59
C GLN A 161 -8.84 -14.62 -13.87
N LYS A 162 -8.82 -14.03 -12.67
CA LYS A 162 -10.04 -13.77 -11.89
C LYS A 162 -10.95 -12.72 -12.56
N LEU A 163 -10.38 -11.73 -13.25
CA LEU A 163 -11.13 -10.73 -14.03
C LEU A 163 -11.71 -11.32 -15.32
N GLY A 164 -11.12 -12.40 -15.84
CA GLY A 164 -11.48 -12.97 -17.13
C GLY A 164 -11.10 -12.06 -18.32
N LEU A 165 -9.98 -11.33 -18.20
CA LEU A 165 -9.52 -10.34 -19.17
C LEU A 165 -8.08 -10.65 -19.63
N LYS A 166 -7.73 -10.13 -20.83
CA LYS A 166 -6.36 -10.15 -21.32
C LYS A 166 -5.57 -8.98 -20.77
N ALA A 167 -4.24 -9.11 -20.73
CA ALA A 167 -3.35 -8.06 -20.21
C ALA A 167 -3.53 -6.71 -20.94
N GLU A 168 -3.66 -6.73 -22.27
CA GLU A 168 -3.89 -5.56 -23.12
C GLU A 168 -5.23 -4.82 -22.87
N GLU A 169 -6.17 -5.46 -22.16
CA GLU A 169 -7.45 -4.89 -21.74
C GLU A 169 -7.40 -4.28 -20.34
N CYS A 170 -6.24 -4.37 -19.68
CA CYS A 170 -6.04 -3.92 -18.29
C CYS A 170 -4.98 -2.84 -18.21
N LEU A 171 -5.17 -1.91 -17.28
CA LEU A 171 -4.24 -0.86 -16.94
C LEU A 171 -3.81 -1.03 -15.49
N MET A 172 -2.50 -1.15 -15.23
CA MET A 172 -1.95 -1.18 -13.87
C MET A 172 -1.56 0.22 -13.43
N ILE A 173 -1.92 0.59 -12.20
CA ILE A 173 -1.45 1.81 -11.55
C ILE A 173 -0.81 1.50 -10.21
N GLY A 174 0.39 2.05 -9.97
CA GLY A 174 1.13 1.93 -8.73
C GLY A 174 2.21 3.00 -8.58
N ASP A 175 2.75 3.14 -7.37
CA ASP A 175 3.76 4.13 -6.99
C ASP A 175 5.20 3.59 -7.01
N TRP A 176 5.37 2.28 -7.10
CA TRP A 176 6.69 1.65 -7.09
C TRP A 176 7.07 1.09 -8.47
N ALA A 177 7.87 1.87 -9.21
CA ALA A 177 8.21 1.55 -10.60
C ALA A 177 8.76 0.14 -10.80
N GLU A 178 9.70 -0.32 -9.95
CA GLU A 178 10.32 -1.64 -10.06
C GLU A 178 9.34 -2.79 -9.81
N ARG A 179 8.31 -2.57 -9.00
CA ARG A 179 7.31 -3.59 -8.67
C ARG A 179 6.10 -3.52 -9.59
N ASP A 180 5.49 -2.35 -9.67
CA ASP A 180 4.20 -2.18 -10.35
C ASP A 180 4.37 -2.05 -11.85
N VAL A 181 5.26 -1.13 -12.29
CA VAL A 181 5.44 -0.86 -13.71
C VAL A 181 6.18 -2.03 -14.39
N VAL A 182 7.32 -2.45 -13.84
CA VAL A 182 8.11 -3.56 -14.42
C VAL A 182 7.30 -4.85 -14.41
N GLY A 183 6.64 -5.18 -13.30
CA GLY A 183 5.87 -6.43 -13.19
C GLY A 183 4.66 -6.47 -14.11
N ALA A 184 3.89 -5.40 -14.22
CA ALA A 184 2.73 -5.32 -15.10
C ALA A 184 3.14 -5.33 -16.59
N LYS A 185 4.22 -4.63 -16.96
CA LYS A 185 4.75 -4.68 -18.34
C LYS A 185 5.22 -6.07 -18.74
N ALA A 186 5.83 -6.81 -17.81
CA ALA A 186 6.29 -8.18 -18.07
C ALA A 186 5.16 -9.13 -18.47
N VAL A 187 3.92 -8.85 -18.05
CA VAL A 187 2.73 -9.63 -18.47
C VAL A 187 1.94 -8.98 -19.61
N GLY A 188 2.39 -7.85 -20.14
CA GLY A 188 1.79 -7.17 -21.30
C GLY A 188 0.71 -6.14 -20.98
N MET A 189 0.61 -5.68 -19.74
CA MET A 189 -0.32 -4.59 -19.37
C MET A 189 0.26 -3.22 -19.74
N LYS A 190 -0.62 -2.24 -19.98
CA LYS A 190 -0.28 -0.83 -19.90
C LYS A 190 -0.15 -0.38 -18.45
N THR A 191 0.65 0.64 -18.22
CA THR A 191 1.03 1.07 -16.87
C THR A 191 0.88 2.57 -16.67
N VAL A 192 0.49 2.94 -15.46
CA VAL A 192 0.43 4.32 -14.96
C VAL A 192 1.26 4.40 -13.69
N PHE A 193 2.18 5.33 -13.65
CA PHE A 193 2.95 5.61 -12.44
C PHE A 193 2.28 6.70 -11.60
N ALA A 194 2.01 6.38 -10.33
CA ALA A 194 1.37 7.26 -9.35
C ALA A 194 2.43 8.12 -8.63
N ARG A 195 2.87 9.22 -9.24
CA ARG A 195 3.92 10.08 -8.66
C ARG A 195 3.57 10.65 -7.30
N TYR A 196 2.28 10.82 -7.01
CA TYR A 196 1.83 11.33 -5.71
C TYR A 196 2.10 10.37 -4.54
N GLY A 197 2.34 9.08 -4.82
CA GLY A 197 2.70 8.07 -3.84
C GLY A 197 4.18 7.69 -3.83
N ASP A 198 4.96 8.18 -4.80
CA ASP A 198 6.37 7.83 -4.96
C ASP A 198 7.22 8.29 -3.76
N THR A 199 7.73 7.34 -3.00
CA THR A 199 8.62 7.57 -1.85
C THR A 199 10.11 7.40 -2.20
N PHE A 200 10.44 7.04 -3.45
CA PHE A 200 11.80 6.75 -3.91
C PHE A 200 12.41 7.87 -4.76
N ASN A 201 11.66 8.95 -5.03
CA ASN A 201 12.06 10.03 -5.94
C ASN A 201 12.43 9.51 -7.34
N THR A 202 11.59 8.63 -7.87
CA THR A 202 11.78 7.94 -9.15
C THR A 202 11.82 8.94 -10.31
N VAL A 203 12.96 9.06 -10.99
CA VAL A 203 13.13 9.99 -12.11
C VAL A 203 12.44 9.45 -13.37
N ASN A 204 12.71 8.20 -13.72
CA ASN A 204 12.11 7.55 -14.90
C ASN A 204 11.50 6.20 -14.52
N PRO A 205 10.19 6.13 -14.31
CA PRO A 205 9.50 4.90 -13.94
C PRO A 205 9.36 3.90 -15.10
N GLY A 206 9.55 4.34 -16.33
CA GLY A 206 9.34 3.52 -17.52
C GLY A 206 7.88 3.18 -17.81
N SER A 207 6.92 3.85 -17.18
CA SER A 207 5.48 3.67 -17.38
C SER A 207 5.00 4.24 -18.72
N ASP A 208 3.79 3.86 -19.14
CA ASP A 208 3.15 4.42 -20.34
C ASP A 208 2.55 5.81 -20.05
N TYR A 209 2.15 6.02 -18.80
CA TYR A 209 1.61 7.29 -18.30
C TYR A 209 2.14 7.57 -16.88
N ASP A 210 2.30 8.86 -16.57
CA ASP A 210 2.60 9.36 -15.22
C ASP A 210 1.49 10.29 -14.79
N ILE A 211 1.06 10.20 -13.52
CA ILE A 211 0.03 11.07 -12.95
C ILE A 211 0.45 11.64 -11.60
N ASN A 212 0.12 12.91 -11.37
CA ASN A 212 0.33 13.59 -10.09
C ASN A 212 -0.93 13.58 -9.22
N CYS A 213 -2.06 13.15 -9.76
CA CYS A 213 -3.30 12.98 -9.04
C CYS A 213 -4.10 11.84 -9.68
N ILE A 214 -4.70 10.99 -8.85
CA ILE A 214 -5.47 9.84 -9.34
C ILE A 214 -6.60 10.20 -10.31
N SER A 215 -7.19 11.40 -10.18
CA SER A 215 -8.26 11.85 -11.08
C SER A 215 -7.82 12.00 -12.54
N GLU A 216 -6.52 12.08 -12.82
CA GLU A 216 -5.98 12.12 -14.19
C GLU A 216 -6.20 10.80 -14.94
N LEU A 217 -6.42 9.68 -14.21
CA LEU A 217 -6.83 8.41 -14.81
C LEU A 217 -8.07 8.54 -15.69
N LEU A 218 -9.04 9.39 -15.33
CA LEU A 218 -10.25 9.57 -16.10
C LEU A 218 -9.94 10.07 -17.52
N ASN A 219 -8.96 10.96 -17.67
CA ASN A 219 -8.52 11.47 -18.98
C ASN A 219 -7.77 10.38 -19.76
N ILE A 220 -6.96 9.56 -19.08
CA ILE A 220 -6.25 8.45 -19.71
C ILE A 220 -7.27 7.44 -20.26
N ILE A 221 -8.29 7.07 -19.46
CA ILE A 221 -9.32 6.13 -19.88
C ILE A 221 -10.16 6.67 -21.03
N LYS A 222 -10.53 7.97 -21.02
CA LYS A 222 -11.23 8.59 -22.16
C LYS A 222 -10.40 8.49 -23.44
N LYS A 223 -9.09 8.75 -23.35
CA LYS A 223 -8.18 8.64 -24.50
C LYS A 223 -8.06 7.21 -25.00
N GLU A 224 -7.86 6.23 -24.09
CA GLU A 224 -7.66 4.82 -24.46
C GLU A 224 -8.94 4.16 -25.03
N ASN A 225 -10.10 4.62 -24.59
CA ASN A 225 -11.39 4.06 -24.96
C ASN A 225 -12.15 4.92 -25.98
N CYS A 226 -11.58 6.04 -26.44
CA CYS A 226 -12.22 6.98 -27.38
C CYS A 226 -13.58 7.49 -26.88
N LEU A 227 -13.68 7.84 -25.58
CA LEU A 227 -14.89 8.35 -24.91
C LEU A 227 -14.95 9.87 -24.89
#